data_e0128ff50d09fe688f7dc351a12f8938
#
_entry.id   e0128ff50d09fe688f7dc351a12f8938
#
_cell.length_a   1.000
_cell.length_b   1.000
_cell.length_c   1.000
_cell.angle_alpha   90.00
_cell.angle_beta   90.00
_cell.angle_gamma   90.00
#
_symmetry.space_group_name_H-M   'P 1'
#
loop_
_entity.id
_entity.type
_entity.pdbx_description
1 polymer ?
#
loop_
_entity_poly.entity_id
_entity_poly.type
_entity_poly.pdbx_seq_one_letter_code
_entity_poly.pdbx_strand_id
1 'polypeptide(L)'
;SYNYTQIVSNLTYDVSGLTSTVNGLSASGATSADYAFNRAQAALTYQPRANAKKVVIFFTDGEPNHGSGFDPTVAATAVNKAKSLKDAGTTIYSIGVVSGANPGDTSSNLNKYMHGISSNYPDATATSSEHLWGKSWNANLGDRAETSSYYKAATDAGQLNNIFESIYQEITKTAEYADVTIHDRLSSWVVSSDSASENGEPAGFTYTKTRKGQTTAWADAPEATVAADGTVSWPVTSNDDTLEDGVTYTVSFNVKPTQAAFDEAVKNHKDDANASGDNNFYTNDNSSATVDYKTVVTSSQGGTTTSDPQTAAYPQKPTITRSPRLR
;
A
#
# COMPACT_ATOMS: atom_id res chain seq x y z
N SER A 1 8.69 19.25 -34.95
CA SER A 1 8.41 18.93 -33.53
C SER A 1 9.72 18.78 -32.81
N TYR A 2 10.07 19.73 -32.00
CA TYR A 2 11.25 19.64 -31.17
C TYR A 2 10.93 18.78 -29.97
N ASN A 3 11.34 17.52 -29.99
CA ASN A 3 11.18 16.60 -28.87
C ASN A 3 12.43 16.71 -27.97
N TYR A 4 12.45 17.68 -27.07
CA TYR A 4 13.58 17.94 -26.17
C TYR A 4 13.62 17.01 -24.96
N THR A 5 12.68 16.08 -24.82
CA THR A 5 12.61 15.19 -23.66
C THR A 5 13.09 13.79 -24.03
N GLN A 6 14.04 13.28 -23.29
CA GLN A 6 14.61 11.95 -23.48
C GLN A 6 14.73 11.21 -22.15
N ILE A 7 14.76 9.88 -22.21
CA ILE A 7 15.17 9.04 -21.09
C ILE A 7 16.69 8.93 -21.16
N VAL A 8 17.38 9.54 -20.21
CA VAL A 8 18.86 9.55 -20.15
C VAL A 8 19.42 8.31 -19.45
N SER A 9 18.62 7.64 -18.63
CA SER A 9 18.92 6.35 -18.02
C SER A 9 17.64 5.58 -17.80
N ASN A 10 17.67 4.27 -18.00
CA ASN A 10 16.61 3.37 -17.53
C ASN A 10 16.73 3.16 -16.01
N LEU A 11 15.69 2.58 -15.39
CA LEU A 11 15.76 2.19 -13.99
C LEU A 11 16.90 1.17 -13.80
N THR A 12 17.81 1.46 -12.87
CA THR A 12 19.01 0.67 -12.61
C THR A 12 19.41 0.70 -11.15
N TYR A 13 20.20 -0.26 -10.71
CA TYR A 13 20.88 -0.28 -9.41
C TYR A 13 22.31 0.28 -9.47
N ASP A 14 22.81 0.62 -10.66
CA ASP A 14 24.13 1.21 -10.85
C ASP A 14 24.13 2.70 -10.50
N VAL A 15 24.35 2.98 -9.20
CA VAL A 15 24.40 4.35 -8.67
C VAL A 15 25.56 5.16 -9.27
N SER A 16 26.70 4.51 -9.56
CA SER A 16 27.86 5.21 -10.12
C SER A 16 27.62 5.64 -11.56
N GLY A 17 26.99 4.80 -12.36
CA GLY A 17 26.54 5.11 -13.72
C GLY A 17 25.48 6.22 -13.74
N LEU A 18 24.51 6.18 -12.82
CA LEU A 18 23.53 7.26 -12.68
C LEU A 18 24.18 8.59 -12.31
N THR A 19 25.11 8.60 -11.35
CA THR A 19 25.85 9.81 -10.94
C THR A 19 26.62 10.40 -12.12
N SER A 20 27.31 9.56 -12.89
CA SER A 20 28.04 10.00 -14.09
C SER A 20 27.09 10.59 -15.15
N THR A 21 25.93 9.95 -15.36
CA THR A 21 24.91 10.44 -16.29
C THR A 21 24.36 11.79 -15.87
N VAL A 22 24.02 11.97 -14.58
CA VAL A 22 23.50 13.24 -14.05
C VAL A 22 24.55 14.35 -14.17
N ASN A 23 25.81 14.06 -13.82
CA ASN A 23 26.91 15.03 -13.92
C ASN A 23 27.23 15.45 -15.38
N GLY A 24 26.86 14.64 -16.34
CA GLY A 24 27.00 14.94 -17.77
C GLY A 24 25.85 15.75 -18.38
N LEU A 25 24.79 16.05 -17.61
CA LEU A 25 23.67 16.83 -18.11
C LEU A 25 24.02 18.30 -18.27
N SER A 26 23.51 18.91 -19.33
CA SER A 26 23.60 20.36 -19.55
C SER A 26 22.19 20.95 -19.68
N ALA A 27 21.92 21.99 -18.90
CA ALA A 27 20.66 22.68 -18.95
C ALA A 27 20.51 23.48 -20.26
N SER A 28 19.45 23.24 -21.01
CA SER A 28 19.13 24.00 -22.23
C SER A 28 17.67 23.78 -22.63
N GLY A 29 17.11 24.75 -23.37
CA GLY A 29 15.77 24.64 -23.97
C GLY A 29 14.67 25.19 -23.05
N ALA A 30 13.48 24.61 -23.17
CA ALA A 30 12.25 24.99 -22.47
C ALA A 30 11.84 23.93 -21.44
N THR A 31 10.75 24.18 -20.70
CA THR A 31 10.24 23.26 -19.66
C THR A 31 9.08 22.41 -20.21
N SER A 32 9.40 21.39 -21.02
CA SER A 32 8.43 20.50 -21.68
C SER A 32 7.89 19.42 -20.73
N ALA A 33 7.19 19.82 -19.67
CA ALA A 33 6.72 18.94 -18.62
C ALA A 33 5.71 17.88 -19.08
N ASP A 34 4.88 18.21 -20.07
CA ASP A 34 3.93 17.28 -20.70
C ASP A 34 4.63 16.08 -21.34
N TYR A 35 5.75 16.30 -22.03
CA TYR A 35 6.59 15.22 -22.57
C TYR A 35 7.35 14.48 -21.46
N ALA A 36 7.79 15.17 -20.41
CA ALA A 36 8.48 14.57 -19.28
C ALA A 36 7.59 13.54 -18.58
N PHE A 37 6.33 13.85 -18.30
CA PHE A 37 5.37 12.91 -17.71
C PHE A 37 5.03 11.72 -18.64
N ASN A 38 4.99 11.91 -19.95
CA ASN A 38 4.89 10.79 -20.88
C ASN A 38 6.10 9.84 -20.78
N ARG A 39 7.32 10.39 -20.66
CA ARG A 39 8.54 9.58 -20.49
C ARG A 39 8.59 8.87 -19.14
N ALA A 40 8.17 9.53 -18.07
CA ALA A 40 8.06 8.92 -16.75
C ALA A 40 7.08 7.73 -16.77
N GLN A 41 5.93 7.87 -17.41
CA GLN A 41 4.97 6.78 -17.57
C GLN A 41 5.59 5.60 -18.34
N ALA A 42 6.29 5.87 -19.45
CA ALA A 42 6.95 4.84 -20.22
C ALA A 42 8.05 4.11 -19.41
N ALA A 43 8.85 4.86 -18.64
CA ALA A 43 9.90 4.28 -17.80
C ALA A 43 9.33 3.38 -16.69
N LEU A 44 8.22 3.76 -16.06
CA LEU A 44 7.58 2.99 -14.99
C LEU A 44 6.82 1.75 -15.51
N THR A 45 6.49 1.70 -16.80
CA THR A 45 5.81 0.57 -17.44
C THR A 45 6.74 -0.39 -18.14
N TYR A 46 7.98 -0.01 -18.43
CA TYR A 46 8.91 -0.79 -19.24
C TYR A 46 9.35 -2.11 -18.59
N GLN A 47 9.50 -2.19 -17.30
CA GLN A 47 9.76 -3.44 -16.55
C GLN A 47 9.17 -3.29 -15.14
N PRO A 48 7.85 -3.45 -14.99
CA PRO A 48 7.22 -3.25 -13.71
C PRO A 48 7.66 -4.33 -12.73
N ARG A 49 8.17 -3.91 -11.58
CA ARG A 49 8.40 -4.81 -10.45
C ARG A 49 7.11 -4.94 -9.66
N ALA A 50 6.64 -6.19 -9.49
CA ALA A 50 5.50 -6.46 -8.63
C ALA A 50 5.79 -5.94 -7.20
N ASN A 51 4.83 -5.27 -6.58
CA ASN A 51 4.90 -4.73 -5.22
C ASN A 51 5.95 -3.62 -4.99
N ALA A 52 6.59 -3.10 -6.04
CA ALA A 52 7.50 -1.96 -5.88
C ALA A 52 6.72 -0.65 -5.75
N LYS A 53 7.04 0.12 -4.72
CA LYS A 53 6.56 1.51 -4.57
C LYS A 53 7.05 2.34 -5.76
N LYS A 54 6.14 2.96 -6.51
CA LYS A 54 6.48 3.81 -7.65
C LYS A 54 6.52 5.26 -7.19
N VAL A 55 7.64 5.93 -7.42
CA VAL A 55 7.85 7.33 -7.05
C VAL A 55 8.40 8.09 -8.24
N VAL A 56 7.85 9.26 -8.50
CA VAL A 56 8.36 10.26 -9.44
C VAL A 56 8.75 11.51 -8.67
N ILE A 57 9.97 11.99 -8.87
CA ILE A 57 10.41 13.30 -8.39
C ILE A 57 10.50 14.21 -9.61
N PHE A 58 9.56 15.14 -9.71
CA PHE A 58 9.55 16.17 -10.73
C PHE A 58 10.28 17.41 -10.20
N PHE A 59 11.39 17.74 -10.83
CA PHE A 59 12.22 18.90 -10.47
C PHE A 59 12.20 19.91 -11.61
N THR A 60 12.01 21.20 -11.31
CA THR A 60 11.97 22.26 -12.32
C THR A 60 12.52 23.58 -11.80
N ASP A 61 13.25 24.27 -12.66
CA ASP A 61 13.72 25.64 -12.48
C ASP A 61 12.91 26.66 -13.30
N GLY A 62 11.84 26.22 -13.98
CA GLY A 62 11.02 27.06 -14.82
C GLY A 62 9.54 26.73 -14.83
N GLU A 63 8.76 27.63 -15.42
CA GLU A 63 7.34 27.42 -15.69
C GLU A 63 7.15 26.47 -16.87
N PRO A 64 6.04 25.68 -16.91
CA PRO A 64 5.78 24.75 -18.00
C PRO A 64 5.58 25.47 -19.33
N ASN A 65 6.41 25.17 -20.33
CA ASN A 65 6.33 25.78 -21.66
C ASN A 65 7.09 24.99 -22.72
N HIS A 66 6.81 25.32 -24.01
CA HIS A 66 7.60 24.87 -25.17
C HIS A 66 8.41 26.04 -25.81
N GLY A 67 8.47 27.17 -25.13
CA GLY A 67 9.15 28.36 -25.59
C GLY A 67 9.54 29.28 -24.45
N SER A 68 8.61 30.12 -23.99
CA SER A 68 8.84 31.03 -22.86
C SER A 68 7.55 31.31 -22.09
N GLY A 69 7.68 31.58 -20.79
CA GLY A 69 6.56 31.90 -19.89
C GLY A 69 5.67 30.68 -19.63
N PHE A 70 4.57 30.89 -18.91
CA PHE A 70 3.64 29.83 -18.56
C PHE A 70 2.76 29.46 -19.77
N ASP A 71 2.84 28.23 -20.29
CA ASP A 71 1.99 27.71 -21.34
C ASP A 71 0.83 26.88 -20.74
N PRO A 72 -0.42 27.36 -20.85
CA PRO A 72 -1.62 26.68 -20.38
C PRO A 72 -1.81 25.26 -20.92
N THR A 73 -1.41 25.01 -22.18
CA THR A 73 -1.59 23.70 -22.81
C THR A 73 -0.60 22.69 -22.27
N VAL A 74 0.66 23.08 -22.10
CA VAL A 74 1.71 22.25 -21.49
C VAL A 74 1.35 21.94 -20.04
N ALA A 75 0.91 22.96 -19.28
CA ALA A 75 0.49 22.80 -17.89
C ALA A 75 -0.68 21.83 -17.73
N ALA A 76 -1.76 22.03 -18.52
CA ALA A 76 -2.94 21.17 -18.45
C ALA A 76 -2.61 19.71 -18.84
N THR A 77 -1.83 19.52 -19.89
CA THR A 77 -1.42 18.18 -20.31
C THR A 77 -0.57 17.50 -19.24
N ALA A 78 0.38 18.22 -18.63
CA ALA A 78 1.23 17.68 -17.57
C ALA A 78 0.43 17.27 -16.33
N VAL A 79 -0.52 18.11 -15.86
CA VAL A 79 -1.41 17.79 -14.72
C VAL A 79 -2.23 16.54 -14.99
N ASN A 80 -2.85 16.42 -16.16
CA ASN A 80 -3.68 15.27 -16.49
C ASN A 80 -2.84 13.97 -16.65
N LYS A 81 -1.62 14.07 -17.15
CA LYS A 81 -0.68 12.93 -17.18
C LYS A 81 -0.19 12.53 -15.80
N ALA A 82 0.10 13.50 -14.95
CA ALA A 82 0.43 13.25 -13.54
C ALA A 82 -0.74 12.57 -12.82
N LYS A 83 -1.99 12.99 -13.08
CA LYS A 83 -3.18 12.30 -12.55
C LYS A 83 -3.22 10.84 -12.98
N SER A 84 -2.99 10.53 -14.26
CA SER A 84 -2.97 9.13 -14.72
C SER A 84 -1.90 8.28 -14.01
N LEU A 85 -0.76 8.86 -13.67
CA LEU A 85 0.28 8.19 -12.89
C LEU A 85 -0.15 7.99 -11.43
N LYS A 86 -0.80 9.00 -10.82
CA LYS A 86 -1.34 8.91 -9.46
C LYS A 86 -2.44 7.84 -9.36
N ASP A 87 -3.35 7.78 -10.33
CA ASP A 87 -4.39 6.75 -10.45
C ASP A 87 -3.80 5.34 -10.56
N ALA A 88 -2.59 5.21 -11.14
CA ALA A 88 -1.84 3.96 -11.21
C ALA A 88 -0.96 3.67 -9.96
N GLY A 89 -1.20 4.39 -8.85
CA GLY A 89 -0.53 4.19 -7.56
C GLY A 89 0.88 4.79 -7.48
N THR A 90 1.21 5.76 -8.34
CA THR A 90 2.52 6.45 -8.29
C THR A 90 2.46 7.67 -7.38
N THR A 91 3.39 7.76 -6.43
CA THR A 91 3.59 8.98 -5.64
C THR A 91 4.45 9.97 -6.43
N ILE A 92 3.99 11.22 -6.53
CA ILE A 92 4.69 12.28 -7.26
C ILE A 92 5.07 13.41 -6.32
N TYR A 93 6.37 13.66 -6.18
CA TYR A 93 6.90 14.86 -5.57
C TYR A 93 7.18 15.90 -6.65
N SER A 94 6.80 17.16 -6.42
CA SER A 94 7.21 18.28 -7.25
C SER A 94 8.14 19.20 -6.46
N ILE A 95 9.27 19.60 -7.08
CA ILE A 95 10.25 20.49 -6.48
C ILE A 95 10.46 21.68 -7.42
N GLY A 96 10.08 22.87 -6.95
CA GLY A 96 10.27 24.11 -7.69
C GLY A 96 11.48 24.89 -7.15
N VAL A 97 12.43 25.18 -8.04
CA VAL A 97 13.54 26.12 -7.77
C VAL A 97 13.37 27.40 -8.59
N VAL A 98 12.16 27.65 -9.05
CA VAL A 98 11.74 28.81 -9.85
C VAL A 98 11.23 29.94 -8.94
N SER A 99 11.48 31.17 -9.34
CA SER A 99 10.96 32.34 -8.62
C SER A 99 9.43 32.29 -8.53
N GLY A 100 8.89 32.50 -7.33
CA GLY A 100 7.45 32.40 -7.06
C GLY A 100 6.96 31.01 -6.64
N ALA A 101 7.82 29.98 -6.66
CA ALA A 101 7.46 28.68 -6.12
C ALA A 101 7.16 28.77 -4.62
N ASN A 102 5.92 28.45 -4.24
CA ASN A 102 5.44 28.54 -2.86
C ASN A 102 4.41 27.43 -2.59
N PRO A 103 4.78 26.39 -1.81
CA PRO A 103 3.86 25.30 -1.45
C PRO A 103 2.64 25.73 -0.60
N GLY A 104 2.67 26.94 -0.03
CA GLY A 104 1.53 27.53 0.69
C GLY A 104 0.53 28.26 -0.18
N ASP A 105 0.84 28.47 -1.47
CA ASP A 105 -0.02 29.19 -2.40
C ASP A 105 -0.72 28.25 -3.37
N THR A 106 -2.03 28.35 -3.46
CA THR A 106 -2.89 27.63 -4.44
C THR A 106 -3.59 28.58 -5.40
N SER A 107 -3.19 29.85 -5.47
CA SER A 107 -3.85 30.88 -6.26
C SER A 107 -3.14 31.19 -7.58
N SER A 108 -1.82 31.27 -7.59
CA SER A 108 -1.03 31.53 -8.80
C SER A 108 -1.00 30.35 -9.77
N ASN A 109 -0.82 30.61 -11.06
CA ASN A 109 -0.76 29.57 -12.07
C ASN A 109 0.36 28.58 -11.83
N LEU A 110 1.57 29.06 -11.49
CA LEU A 110 2.71 28.24 -11.18
C LEU A 110 2.40 27.28 -10.02
N ASN A 111 1.91 27.81 -8.90
CA ASN A 111 1.69 26.99 -7.71
C ASN A 111 0.49 26.03 -7.85
N LYS A 112 -0.59 26.43 -8.54
CA LYS A 112 -1.66 25.50 -8.94
C LYS A 112 -1.12 24.36 -9.78
N TYR A 113 -0.25 24.66 -10.74
CA TYR A 113 0.39 23.66 -11.58
C TYR A 113 1.26 22.70 -10.74
N MET A 114 2.15 23.23 -9.90
CA MET A 114 3.02 22.43 -9.06
C MET A 114 2.24 21.55 -8.07
N HIS A 115 1.16 22.07 -7.50
CA HIS A 115 0.23 21.28 -6.69
C HIS A 115 -0.51 20.21 -7.51
N GLY A 116 -0.99 20.58 -8.71
CA GLY A 116 -1.75 19.66 -9.56
C GLY A 116 -0.95 18.46 -10.05
N ILE A 117 0.35 18.64 -10.32
CA ILE A 117 1.22 17.50 -10.69
C ILE A 117 1.63 16.66 -9.50
N SER A 118 1.76 17.23 -8.30
CA SER A 118 2.16 16.50 -7.10
C SER A 118 1.04 15.64 -6.51
N SER A 119 1.39 14.71 -5.62
CA SER A 119 0.43 13.92 -4.86
C SER A 119 -0.26 14.69 -3.73
N ASN A 120 -0.02 16.02 -3.59
CA ASN A 120 -0.81 16.87 -2.69
C ASN A 120 -2.30 16.86 -3.06
N TYR A 121 -2.60 16.77 -4.35
CA TYR A 121 -3.95 16.74 -4.89
C TYR A 121 -4.06 15.56 -5.87
N PRO A 122 -4.41 14.37 -5.36
CA PRO A 122 -4.42 13.15 -6.17
C PRO A 122 -5.37 13.24 -7.37
N ASP A 123 -6.51 13.91 -7.22
CA ASP A 123 -7.56 14.02 -8.23
C ASP A 123 -7.46 15.27 -9.11
N ALA A 124 -6.38 16.04 -9.00
CA ALA A 124 -6.21 17.25 -9.77
C ALA A 124 -6.30 17.01 -11.28
N THR A 125 -7.10 17.84 -11.94
CA THR A 125 -7.25 17.88 -13.40
C THR A 125 -7.08 19.30 -13.91
N ALA A 126 -6.78 19.47 -15.20
CA ALA A 126 -6.71 20.78 -15.80
C ALA A 126 -7.22 20.75 -17.26
N THR A 127 -7.77 21.89 -17.68
CA THR A 127 -8.17 22.15 -19.07
C THR A 127 -7.46 23.40 -19.58
N SER A 128 -7.20 23.45 -20.86
CA SER A 128 -6.71 24.64 -21.55
C SER A 128 -7.57 24.94 -22.75
N SER A 129 -7.66 26.21 -23.09
CA SER A 129 -8.32 26.66 -24.33
C SER A 129 -7.46 27.69 -25.03
N GLU A 130 -7.46 27.63 -26.37
CA GLU A 130 -6.82 28.63 -27.23
C GLU A 130 -7.87 29.55 -27.80
N HIS A 131 -7.65 30.85 -27.74
CA HIS A 131 -8.49 31.89 -28.28
C HIS A 131 -7.66 32.80 -29.16
N LEU A 132 -8.30 33.58 -29.99
CA LEU A 132 -7.66 34.58 -30.87
C LEU A 132 -6.76 35.58 -30.11
N TRP A 133 -6.99 35.74 -28.81
CA TRP A 133 -6.32 36.74 -27.95
C TRP A 133 -5.43 36.10 -26.87
N GLY A 134 -5.15 34.79 -26.94
CA GLY A 134 -4.27 34.12 -26.02
C GLY A 134 -4.76 32.74 -25.58
N LYS A 135 -4.01 32.14 -24.69
CA LYS A 135 -4.33 30.84 -24.07
C LYS A 135 -4.84 31.06 -22.64
N SER A 136 -5.83 30.31 -22.26
CA SER A 136 -6.26 30.22 -20.85
C SER A 136 -6.18 28.81 -20.35
N TRP A 137 -6.07 28.65 -19.04
CA TRP A 137 -6.17 27.36 -18.39
C TRP A 137 -7.01 27.45 -17.14
N ASN A 138 -7.57 26.31 -16.77
CA ASN A 138 -8.27 26.15 -15.51
C ASN A 138 -7.82 24.83 -14.87
N ALA A 139 -7.27 24.91 -13.65
CA ALA A 139 -6.92 23.75 -12.85
C ALA A 139 -7.97 23.56 -11.76
N ASN A 140 -8.56 22.37 -11.74
CA ASN A 140 -9.36 21.89 -10.62
C ASN A 140 -8.46 20.99 -9.77
N LEU A 141 -8.07 21.45 -8.59
CA LEU A 141 -7.19 20.69 -7.71
C LEU A 141 -7.91 19.54 -7.01
N GLY A 142 -9.22 19.69 -6.72
CA GLY A 142 -9.95 18.72 -5.89
C GLY A 142 -9.54 18.80 -4.41
N ASP A 143 -9.74 17.71 -3.70
CA ASP A 143 -9.42 17.62 -2.27
C ASP A 143 -7.92 17.39 -2.05
N ARG A 144 -7.39 18.02 -1.00
CA ARG A 144 -6.00 17.87 -0.61
C ARG A 144 -5.81 16.59 0.19
N ALA A 145 -4.76 15.81 -0.13
CA ALA A 145 -4.39 14.64 0.66
C ALA A 145 -4.02 15.04 2.09
N GLU A 146 -4.43 14.24 3.08
CA GLU A 146 -4.23 14.55 4.51
C GLU A 146 -2.74 14.67 4.89
N THR A 147 -1.88 13.84 4.29
CA THR A 147 -0.42 13.80 4.55
C THR A 147 0.38 14.68 3.58
N SER A 148 -0.15 15.79 3.16
CA SER A 148 0.28 16.53 1.99
C SER A 148 1.58 17.34 2.16
N SER A 149 2.73 16.75 1.86
CA SER A 149 4.00 17.45 1.75
C SER A 149 4.77 17.18 0.44
N TYR A 150 4.04 16.86 -0.61
CA TYR A 150 4.60 16.42 -1.90
C TYR A 150 5.02 17.57 -2.84
N TYR A 151 4.57 18.80 -2.61
CA TYR A 151 5.14 19.98 -3.27
C TYR A 151 6.13 20.65 -2.35
N LYS A 152 7.36 20.85 -2.84
CA LYS A 152 8.47 21.50 -2.15
C LYS A 152 9.00 22.65 -3.00
N ALA A 153 9.59 23.66 -2.35
CA ALA A 153 10.28 24.75 -3.02
C ALA A 153 11.66 24.99 -2.38
N ALA A 154 12.65 25.29 -3.19
CA ALA A 154 13.98 25.63 -2.75
C ALA A 154 14.45 26.90 -3.44
N THR A 155 15.18 27.74 -2.72
CA THR A 155 15.80 28.98 -3.24
C THR A 155 17.31 28.85 -3.40
N ASP A 156 17.90 27.80 -2.85
CA ASP A 156 19.34 27.54 -2.90
C ASP A 156 19.64 26.02 -2.85
N ALA A 157 20.89 25.68 -3.12
CA ALA A 157 21.35 24.30 -3.15
C ALA A 157 21.29 23.59 -1.78
N GLY A 158 21.44 24.33 -0.68
CA GLY A 158 21.35 23.76 0.66
C GLY A 158 19.92 23.31 0.99
N GLN A 159 18.92 24.14 0.67
CA GLN A 159 17.52 23.78 0.82
C GLN A 159 17.16 22.62 -0.10
N LEU A 160 17.66 22.59 -1.34
CA LEU A 160 17.43 21.51 -2.26
C LEU A 160 17.96 20.17 -1.73
N ASN A 161 19.17 20.14 -1.17
CA ASN A 161 19.73 18.95 -0.54
C ASN A 161 18.86 18.47 0.64
N ASN A 162 18.39 19.37 1.49
CA ASN A 162 17.50 19.03 2.60
C ASN A 162 16.16 18.44 2.10
N ILE A 163 15.64 18.95 0.98
CA ILE A 163 14.42 18.43 0.36
C ILE A 163 14.65 17.01 -0.14
N PHE A 164 15.72 16.76 -0.89
CA PHE A 164 16.04 15.40 -1.37
C PHE A 164 16.24 14.43 -0.21
N GLU A 165 16.96 14.84 0.83
CA GLU A 165 17.12 14.03 2.04
C GLU A 165 15.76 13.72 2.69
N SER A 166 14.88 14.71 2.85
CA SER A 166 13.55 14.49 3.42
C SER A 166 12.70 13.55 2.60
N ILE A 167 12.76 13.62 1.26
CA ILE A 167 12.05 12.72 0.36
C ILE A 167 12.65 11.31 0.47
N TYR A 168 13.97 11.18 0.49
CA TYR A 168 14.64 9.90 0.69
C TYR A 168 14.20 9.23 1.98
N GLN A 169 14.19 9.97 3.10
CA GLN A 169 13.69 9.49 4.38
C GLN A 169 12.24 9.01 4.29
N GLU A 170 11.39 9.75 3.58
CA GLU A 170 9.96 9.42 3.45
C GLU A 170 9.71 8.16 2.61
N ILE A 171 10.40 8.02 1.47
CA ILE A 171 10.22 6.85 0.59
C ILE A 171 10.86 5.58 1.13
N THR A 172 11.88 5.72 2.01
CA THR A 172 12.60 4.59 2.61
C THR A 172 12.04 4.17 3.98
N LYS A 173 11.02 4.88 4.49
CA LYS A 173 10.30 4.40 5.67
C LYS A 173 9.70 3.04 5.38
N THR A 174 10.08 2.06 6.17
CA THR A 174 9.41 0.76 6.23
C THR A 174 8.37 0.79 7.33
N ALA A 175 7.14 0.46 7.02
CA ALA A 175 6.12 0.19 8.02
C ALA A 175 6.09 -1.32 8.25
N GLU A 176 6.32 -1.72 9.48
CA GLU A 176 6.23 -3.11 9.94
C GLU A 176 5.07 -3.23 10.92
N TYR A 177 4.54 -4.43 11.07
CA TYR A 177 3.48 -4.70 12.04
C TYR A 177 4.06 -5.47 13.22
N ALA A 178 3.87 -4.91 14.42
CA ALA A 178 4.32 -5.49 15.67
C ALA A 178 3.14 -5.83 16.58
N ASP A 179 3.39 -6.63 17.62
CA ASP A 179 2.38 -7.06 18.60
C ASP A 179 1.11 -7.60 17.93
N VAL A 180 1.31 -8.42 16.91
CA VAL A 180 0.22 -8.92 16.08
C VAL A 180 -0.47 -10.08 16.76
N THR A 181 -1.76 -9.92 17.08
CA THR A 181 -2.61 -10.97 17.63
C THR A 181 -3.79 -11.23 16.69
N ILE A 182 -3.96 -12.48 16.31
CA ILE A 182 -5.11 -12.92 15.51
C ILE A 182 -6.18 -13.44 16.48
N HIS A 183 -7.40 -12.95 16.29
CA HIS A 183 -8.59 -13.42 16.98
C HIS A 183 -9.55 -14.04 15.97
N ASP A 184 -10.15 -15.16 16.36
CA ASP A 184 -11.22 -15.81 15.63
C ASP A 184 -12.19 -16.44 16.64
N ARG A 185 -13.34 -16.89 16.20
CA ARG A 185 -14.31 -17.58 17.03
C ARG A 185 -14.82 -18.82 16.34
N LEU A 186 -14.77 -19.94 17.03
CA LEU A 186 -15.43 -21.15 16.58
C LEU A 186 -16.96 -20.98 16.58
N SER A 187 -17.61 -21.55 15.58
CA SER A 187 -19.07 -21.60 15.54
C SER A 187 -19.62 -22.50 16.64
N SER A 188 -20.92 -22.42 16.90
CA SER A 188 -21.61 -23.31 17.84
C SER A 188 -21.64 -24.78 17.39
N TRP A 189 -21.26 -25.05 16.14
CA TRP A 189 -21.28 -26.39 15.55
C TRP A 189 -20.01 -27.21 15.82
N VAL A 190 -18.94 -26.56 16.27
CA VAL A 190 -17.66 -27.23 16.52
C VAL A 190 -17.06 -26.81 17.86
N VAL A 191 -16.26 -27.70 18.43
CA VAL A 191 -15.37 -27.42 19.56
C VAL A 191 -13.96 -27.85 19.21
N SER A 192 -12.94 -27.26 19.83
CA SER A 192 -11.58 -27.79 19.71
C SER A 192 -11.55 -29.25 20.14
N SER A 193 -10.95 -30.12 19.33
CA SER A 193 -10.86 -31.54 19.68
C SER A 193 -10.00 -31.76 20.92
N ASP A 194 -9.12 -30.83 21.21
CA ASP A 194 -8.11 -30.91 22.27
C ASP A 194 -8.62 -30.40 23.63
N SER A 195 -9.71 -29.59 23.62
CA SER A 195 -10.44 -29.24 24.86
C SER A 195 -11.19 -30.42 25.47
N ALA A 196 -11.21 -31.56 24.79
CA ALA A 196 -11.84 -32.79 25.20
C ALA A 196 -10.89 -33.99 25.23
N SER A 197 -9.58 -33.76 25.38
CA SER A 197 -8.63 -34.82 25.66
C SER A 197 -8.97 -35.44 27.01
N GLU A 198 -9.52 -36.65 26.99
CA GLU A 198 -9.74 -37.47 28.20
C GLU A 198 -8.42 -37.78 28.95
N ASN A 199 -7.29 -37.42 28.35
CA ASN A 199 -5.95 -37.74 28.83
C ASN A 199 -5.04 -36.55 29.14
N GLY A 200 -5.56 -35.30 29.10
CA GLY A 200 -4.81 -34.10 29.52
C GLY A 200 -3.63 -33.69 28.62
N GLU A 201 -3.56 -34.19 27.39
CA GLU A 201 -2.58 -33.73 26.42
C GLU A 201 -2.98 -32.34 25.90
N PRO A 202 -2.00 -31.42 25.74
CA PRO A 202 -2.30 -30.07 25.27
C PRO A 202 -2.87 -30.06 23.84
N ALA A 203 -3.67 -29.05 23.52
CA ALA A 203 -4.20 -28.80 22.20
C ALA A 203 -3.13 -28.98 21.13
N GLY A 204 -3.38 -29.86 20.16
CA GLY A 204 -2.45 -30.18 19.09
C GLY A 204 -2.35 -29.07 18.04
N PHE A 205 -1.98 -27.86 18.47
CA PHE A 205 -1.68 -26.77 17.54
C PHE A 205 -0.42 -27.07 16.75
N THR A 206 -0.48 -26.79 15.45
CA THR A 206 0.69 -26.80 14.58
C THR A 206 0.90 -25.43 13.97
N TYR A 207 2.14 -24.99 13.97
CA TYR A 207 2.52 -23.66 13.49
C TYR A 207 3.48 -23.79 12.33
N THR A 208 3.25 -23.00 11.29
CA THR A 208 4.13 -22.99 10.12
C THR A 208 4.38 -21.57 9.61
N LYS A 209 5.55 -21.41 9.00
CA LYS A 209 5.90 -20.23 8.21
C LYS A 209 6.03 -20.62 6.74
N THR A 210 5.40 -19.87 5.84
CA THR A 210 5.53 -20.05 4.39
C THR A 210 6.18 -18.84 3.78
N ARG A 211 7.33 -19.01 3.13
CA ARG A 211 8.04 -17.98 2.37
C ARG A 211 8.30 -18.47 0.95
N LYS A 212 7.90 -17.67 -0.05
CA LYS A 212 8.06 -18.01 -1.49
C LYS A 212 7.55 -19.41 -1.85
N GLY A 213 6.42 -19.82 -1.23
CA GLY A 213 5.79 -21.11 -1.47
C GLY A 213 6.42 -22.30 -0.73
N GLN A 214 7.51 -22.10 0.03
CA GLN A 214 8.08 -23.12 0.89
C GLN A 214 7.53 -22.98 2.30
N THR A 215 6.95 -24.05 2.82
CA THR A 215 6.38 -24.14 4.17
C THR A 215 7.34 -24.91 5.09
N THR A 216 7.64 -24.32 6.22
CA THR A 216 8.46 -24.94 7.28
C THR A 216 7.71 -24.93 8.60
N ALA A 217 7.95 -25.94 9.44
CA ALA A 217 7.45 -25.94 10.81
C ALA A 217 8.08 -24.77 11.59
N TRP A 218 7.27 -24.14 12.43
CA TRP A 218 7.73 -23.05 13.31
C TRP A 218 7.72 -23.55 14.75
N ALA A 219 8.86 -24.10 15.19
CA ALA A 219 8.98 -24.77 16.49
C ALA A 219 8.86 -23.81 17.69
N ASP A 220 9.32 -22.55 17.51
CA ASP A 220 9.32 -21.53 18.56
C ASP A 220 8.13 -20.57 18.42
N ALA A 221 7.03 -21.03 17.82
CA ALA A 221 5.84 -20.20 17.65
C ALA A 221 5.22 -19.87 19.00
N PRO A 222 4.72 -18.63 19.19
CA PRO A 222 3.86 -18.32 20.33
C PRO A 222 2.63 -19.21 20.33
N GLU A 223 2.22 -19.68 21.51
CA GLU A 223 1.07 -20.58 21.63
C GLU A 223 -0.26 -19.88 21.39
N ALA A 224 -1.11 -20.48 20.57
CA ALA A 224 -2.50 -20.09 20.44
C ALA A 224 -3.34 -20.69 21.58
N THR A 225 -4.44 -20.03 21.88
CA THR A 225 -5.40 -20.49 22.90
C THR A 225 -6.81 -20.56 22.34
N VAL A 226 -7.63 -21.49 22.87
CA VAL A 226 -9.07 -21.54 22.64
C VAL A 226 -9.77 -21.40 23.97
N ALA A 227 -10.53 -20.32 24.14
CA ALA A 227 -11.32 -20.09 25.33
C ALA A 227 -12.58 -20.98 25.37
N ALA A 228 -13.21 -21.10 26.54
CA ALA A 228 -14.41 -21.93 26.71
C ALA A 228 -15.60 -21.48 25.85
N ASP A 229 -15.65 -20.21 25.45
CA ASP A 229 -16.68 -19.64 24.56
C ASP A 229 -16.38 -19.84 23.08
N GLY A 230 -15.29 -20.57 22.76
CA GLY A 230 -14.84 -20.81 21.38
C GLY A 230 -13.96 -19.73 20.80
N THR A 231 -13.59 -18.70 21.56
CA THR A 231 -12.67 -17.65 21.08
C THR A 231 -11.27 -18.21 20.94
N VAL A 232 -10.70 -18.11 19.73
CA VAL A 232 -9.32 -18.43 19.41
C VAL A 232 -8.51 -17.15 19.48
N SER A 233 -7.38 -17.17 20.14
CA SER A 233 -6.44 -16.06 20.21
C SER A 233 -5.03 -16.54 19.98
N TRP A 234 -4.33 -15.93 19.00
CA TRP A 234 -2.95 -16.27 18.67
C TRP A 234 -2.06 -15.03 18.60
N PRO A 235 -1.21 -14.81 19.61
CA PRO A 235 -0.24 -13.71 19.58
C PRO A 235 0.94 -14.07 18.67
N VAL A 236 0.85 -13.75 17.38
CA VAL A 236 1.86 -14.09 16.36
C VAL A 236 3.20 -13.42 16.67
N THR A 237 3.17 -12.17 17.12
CA THR A 237 4.34 -11.44 17.63
C THR A 237 4.00 -10.72 18.92
N SER A 238 4.99 -10.46 19.76
CA SER A 238 4.86 -9.78 21.05
C SER A 238 6.15 -9.00 21.38
N ASN A 239 6.10 -8.14 22.38
CA ASN A 239 7.26 -7.37 22.86
C ASN A 239 7.88 -6.47 21.78
N ASP A 240 7.03 -5.83 20.97
CA ASP A 240 7.41 -5.00 19.83
C ASP A 240 8.16 -5.75 18.70
N ASP A 241 8.19 -7.09 18.73
CA ASP A 241 8.68 -7.89 17.62
C ASP A 241 7.76 -7.71 16.40
N THR A 242 8.36 -7.60 15.23
CA THR A 242 7.64 -7.36 13.97
C THR A 242 7.46 -8.62 13.13
N LEU A 243 6.43 -8.61 12.27
CA LEU A 243 6.25 -9.65 11.26
C LEU A 243 7.36 -9.59 10.21
N GLU A 244 7.82 -10.75 9.78
CA GLU A 244 8.78 -10.85 8.68
C GLU A 244 8.10 -10.58 7.33
N ASP A 245 8.69 -9.72 6.50
CA ASP A 245 8.16 -9.41 5.18
C ASP A 245 8.14 -10.64 4.26
N GLY A 246 7.02 -10.80 3.54
CA GLY A 246 6.82 -11.90 2.60
C GLY A 246 6.64 -13.29 3.25
N VAL A 247 6.37 -13.35 4.56
CA VAL A 247 6.08 -14.58 5.30
C VAL A 247 4.58 -14.68 5.59
N THR A 248 4.01 -15.85 5.32
CA THR A 248 2.67 -16.22 5.78
C THR A 248 2.81 -17.07 7.02
N TYR A 249 2.19 -16.65 8.11
CA TYR A 249 2.12 -17.39 9.37
C TYR A 249 0.81 -18.16 9.42
N THR A 250 0.88 -19.43 9.79
CA THR A 250 -0.29 -20.30 9.85
C THR A 250 -0.32 -21.07 11.16
N VAL A 251 -1.48 -21.03 11.82
CA VAL A 251 -1.81 -21.93 12.93
C VAL A 251 -2.89 -22.89 12.47
N SER A 252 -2.76 -24.15 12.80
CA SER A 252 -3.75 -25.19 12.49
C SER A 252 -4.00 -26.05 13.73
N PHE A 253 -5.24 -26.42 13.94
CA PHE A 253 -5.65 -27.34 15.02
C PHE A 253 -6.89 -28.11 14.59
N ASN A 254 -7.16 -29.20 15.29
CA ASN A 254 -8.31 -30.03 15.00
C ASN A 254 -9.56 -29.56 15.75
N VAL A 255 -10.71 -29.67 15.12
CA VAL A 255 -12.02 -29.45 15.72
C VAL A 255 -12.89 -30.69 15.55
N LYS A 256 -13.83 -30.89 16.47
CA LYS A 256 -14.86 -31.94 16.36
C LYS A 256 -16.25 -31.31 16.40
N PRO A 257 -17.25 -31.94 15.75
CA PRO A 257 -18.63 -31.48 15.82
C PRO A 257 -19.16 -31.53 17.24
N THR A 258 -20.02 -30.56 17.58
CA THR A 258 -20.80 -30.56 18.82
C THR A 258 -22.00 -31.55 18.71
N GLN A 259 -22.61 -31.89 19.86
CA GLN A 259 -23.88 -32.63 19.85
C GLN A 259 -24.98 -31.87 19.07
N ALA A 260 -24.99 -30.54 19.15
CA ALA A 260 -25.92 -29.71 18.39
C ALA A 260 -25.75 -29.85 16.88
N ALA A 261 -24.52 -30.01 16.37
CA ALA A 261 -24.28 -30.30 14.96
C ALA A 261 -24.85 -31.67 14.53
N PHE A 262 -24.65 -32.70 15.36
CA PHE A 262 -25.24 -34.01 15.07
C PHE A 262 -26.77 -33.99 15.11
N ASP A 263 -27.37 -33.33 16.09
CA ASP A 263 -28.80 -33.21 16.24
C ASP A 263 -29.43 -32.46 15.04
N GLU A 264 -28.76 -31.40 14.57
CA GLU A 264 -29.20 -30.66 13.40
C GLU A 264 -29.07 -31.49 12.12
N ALA A 265 -27.95 -32.20 11.93
CA ALA A 265 -27.73 -33.07 10.78
C ALA A 265 -28.79 -34.19 10.73
N VAL A 266 -29.20 -34.74 11.89
CA VAL A 266 -30.25 -35.75 11.95
C VAL A 266 -31.60 -35.18 11.60
N LYS A 267 -31.93 -33.95 11.99
CA LYS A 267 -33.18 -33.28 11.62
C LYS A 267 -33.28 -33.08 10.12
N ASN A 268 -32.26 -32.52 9.53
CA ASN A 268 -32.19 -32.26 8.10
C ASN A 268 -32.18 -33.55 7.25
N HIS A 269 -31.70 -34.63 7.81
CA HIS A 269 -31.70 -35.94 7.13
C HIS A 269 -33.05 -36.66 7.15
N LYS A 270 -33.93 -36.33 8.12
CA LYS A 270 -35.24 -36.98 8.24
C LYS A 270 -36.27 -36.42 7.28
N ASP A 271 -36.14 -35.18 6.86
CA ASP A 271 -37.19 -34.48 6.12
C ASP A 271 -36.90 -34.36 4.62
N ASP A 272 -35.75 -34.80 4.15
CA ASP A 272 -35.39 -34.66 2.75
C ASP A 272 -34.72 -35.92 2.17
N ALA A 273 -35.54 -36.76 1.58
CA ALA A 273 -35.07 -37.96 0.85
C ALA A 273 -34.28 -37.61 -0.43
N ASN A 274 -34.21 -36.33 -0.80
CA ASN A 274 -33.49 -35.81 -1.95
C ASN A 274 -32.46 -34.70 -1.55
N ALA A 275 -32.07 -34.65 -0.29
CA ALA A 275 -31.14 -33.63 0.17
C ALA A 275 -29.82 -33.69 -0.57
N SER A 276 -29.70 -32.92 -1.64
CA SER A 276 -28.48 -32.21 -1.97
C SER A 276 -28.25 -31.08 -0.96
N GLY A 277 -28.93 -31.13 0.20
CA GLY A 277 -28.84 -30.16 1.27
C GLY A 277 -27.44 -30.16 1.81
N ASP A 278 -26.84 -28.98 1.83
CA ASP A 278 -25.53 -28.70 2.41
C ASP A 278 -25.56 -29.01 3.91
N ASN A 279 -25.29 -30.27 4.28
CA ASN A 279 -24.95 -30.66 5.66
C ASN A 279 -23.57 -30.07 6.03
N ASN A 280 -23.21 -28.91 5.48
CA ASN A 280 -21.97 -28.22 5.73
C ASN A 280 -22.17 -27.28 6.89
N PHE A 281 -21.48 -27.53 7.98
CA PHE A 281 -21.40 -26.62 9.10
C PHE A 281 -20.15 -25.75 8.98
N TYR A 282 -20.31 -24.46 9.18
CA TYR A 282 -19.16 -23.57 9.28
C TYR A 282 -18.41 -23.85 10.57
N THR A 283 -17.10 -23.93 10.50
CA THR A 283 -16.25 -24.09 11.69
C THR A 283 -16.04 -22.78 12.43
N ASN A 284 -16.18 -21.66 11.75
CA ASN A 284 -15.95 -20.32 12.27
C ASN A 284 -17.26 -19.53 12.32
N ASP A 285 -17.39 -18.67 13.31
CA ASP A 285 -18.43 -17.65 13.37
C ASP A 285 -18.14 -16.57 12.33
N ASN A 286 -19.10 -16.27 11.48
CA ASN A 286 -18.94 -15.47 10.25
C ASN A 286 -18.55 -14.00 10.47
N SER A 287 -18.47 -13.51 11.69
CA SER A 287 -18.36 -12.06 11.98
C SER A 287 -17.22 -11.68 12.92
N SER A 288 -16.39 -12.60 13.37
CA SER A 288 -15.53 -12.37 14.54
C SER A 288 -14.02 -12.43 14.28
N ALA A 289 -13.58 -12.71 13.06
CA ALA A 289 -12.15 -12.72 12.78
C ALA A 289 -11.59 -11.30 12.72
N THR A 290 -10.66 -10.99 13.63
CA THR A 290 -9.97 -9.70 13.72
C THR A 290 -8.47 -9.91 13.89
N VAL A 291 -7.70 -8.87 13.58
CA VAL A 291 -6.28 -8.81 13.88
C VAL A 291 -6.00 -7.52 14.65
N ASP A 292 -5.38 -7.64 15.80
CA ASP A 292 -4.84 -6.53 16.56
C ASP A 292 -3.36 -6.38 16.23
N TYR A 293 -2.88 -5.16 16.06
CA TYR A 293 -1.50 -4.88 15.70
C TYR A 293 -1.10 -3.45 16.08
N LYS A 294 0.21 -3.22 16.11
CA LYS A 294 0.81 -1.89 16.11
C LYS A 294 1.57 -1.69 14.80
N THR A 295 1.62 -0.46 14.32
CA THR A 295 2.47 -0.10 13.18
C THR A 295 3.78 0.47 13.71
N VAL A 296 4.88 -0.14 13.34
CA VAL A 296 6.24 0.34 13.63
C VAL A 296 6.80 0.95 12.37
N VAL A 297 7.15 2.24 12.42
CA VAL A 297 7.75 2.95 11.31
C VAL A 297 9.19 3.26 11.67
N THR A 298 10.13 2.64 10.98
CA THR A 298 11.55 2.89 11.13
C THR A 298 12.03 3.84 10.03
N SER A 299 12.63 4.97 10.42
CA SER A 299 13.29 5.87 9.47
C SER A 299 14.68 5.34 9.10
N SER A 300 15.18 5.72 7.93
CA SER A 300 16.53 5.33 7.47
C SER A 300 17.67 5.81 8.39
N GLN A 301 17.40 6.76 9.30
CA GLN A 301 18.35 7.22 10.34
C GLN A 301 18.23 6.44 11.64
N GLY A 302 17.42 5.36 11.68
CA GLY A 302 17.29 4.51 12.85
C GLY A 302 16.29 5.00 13.90
N GLY A 303 15.55 6.07 13.64
CA GLY A 303 14.45 6.50 14.51
C GLY A 303 13.22 5.59 14.30
N THR A 304 12.71 5.01 15.37
CA THR A 304 11.50 4.16 15.35
C THR A 304 10.33 4.89 15.99
N THR A 305 9.17 4.83 15.37
CA THR A 305 7.90 5.34 15.91
C THR A 305 6.89 4.20 15.90
N THR A 306 6.31 3.90 17.06
CA THR A 306 5.28 2.86 17.20
C THR A 306 3.92 3.54 17.38
N SER A 307 2.89 3.07 16.67
CA SER A 307 1.51 3.55 16.82
C SER A 307 0.87 3.02 18.10
N ASP A 308 -0.25 3.62 18.50
CA ASP A 308 -1.18 2.99 19.43
C ASP A 308 -1.73 1.66 18.83
N PRO A 309 -2.20 0.71 19.68
CA PRO A 309 -2.84 -0.52 19.22
C PRO A 309 -4.00 -0.24 18.27
N GLN A 310 -4.07 -1.00 17.19
CA GLN A 310 -5.10 -0.92 16.16
C GLN A 310 -5.78 -2.27 15.98
N THR A 311 -7.05 -2.29 15.63
CA THR A 311 -7.80 -3.52 15.31
C THR A 311 -8.37 -3.40 13.91
N ALA A 312 -8.15 -4.42 13.08
CA ALA A 312 -8.75 -4.53 11.76
C ALA A 312 -9.58 -5.81 11.65
N ALA A 313 -10.73 -5.72 10.97
CA ALA A 313 -11.47 -6.92 10.59
C ALA A 313 -10.67 -7.69 9.53
N TYR A 314 -10.63 -9.02 9.67
CA TYR A 314 -9.97 -9.85 8.68
C TYR A 314 -10.80 -9.87 7.38
N PRO A 315 -10.27 -9.42 6.24
CA PRO A 315 -11.07 -9.19 5.04
C PRO A 315 -11.46 -10.47 4.30
N GLN A 316 -10.95 -11.63 4.67
CA GLN A 316 -11.26 -12.90 4.01
C GLN A 316 -11.85 -13.90 5.00
N LYS A 317 -13.03 -14.42 4.65
CA LYS A 317 -13.61 -15.57 5.31
C LYS A 317 -12.70 -16.78 5.12
N PRO A 318 -12.17 -17.39 6.18
CA PRO A 318 -11.58 -18.71 6.03
C PRO A 318 -12.69 -19.69 5.68
N THR A 319 -12.83 -20.01 4.40
CA THR A 319 -13.69 -21.08 3.92
C THR A 319 -12.98 -22.40 4.17
N ILE A 320 -13.11 -22.97 5.36
CA ILE A 320 -12.80 -24.37 5.56
C ILE A 320 -14.09 -25.14 5.30
N THR A 321 -14.29 -25.50 4.05
CA THR A 321 -15.33 -26.44 3.63
C THR A 321 -14.81 -27.85 3.92
N ARG A 322 -15.05 -28.40 5.10
CA ARG A 322 -14.99 -29.84 5.31
C ARG A 322 -16.33 -30.30 5.83
N SER A 323 -17.08 -30.93 4.94
CA SER A 323 -18.23 -31.73 5.30
C SER A 323 -17.79 -32.85 6.26
N PRO A 324 -18.35 -32.96 7.47
CA PRO A 324 -18.19 -34.17 8.25
C PRO A 324 -18.96 -35.26 7.49
N ARG A 325 -18.24 -36.16 6.80
CA ARG A 325 -18.84 -37.42 6.37
C ARG A 325 -19.05 -38.26 7.61
N LEU A 326 -20.26 -38.27 8.11
CA LEU A 326 -20.70 -39.31 9.03
C LEU A 326 -20.66 -40.64 8.27
N ARG A 327 -19.80 -41.57 8.70
CA ARG A 327 -19.87 -42.97 8.30
C ARG A 327 -20.77 -43.70 9.26
#